data_d0529715f6c493b053017c91d5cc8916
#
_entry.id   d0529715f6c493b053017c91d5cc8916
#
_cell.length_a   1.000
_cell.length_b   1.000
_cell.length_c   1.000
_cell.angle_alpha   90.00
_cell.angle_beta   90.00
_cell.angle_gamma   90.00
#
_symmetry.space_group_name_H-M   'P 1'
#
loop_
_entity.id
_entity.type
_entity.pdbx_description
1 polymer ?
#
loop_
_entity_poly.entity_id
_entity_poly.type
_entity_poly.pdbx_seq_one_letter_code
_entity_poly.pdbx_strand_id
1 'polypeptide(L)' 'MSKSIFYHAGCPVCISAEHEVINLIGADQVEVVNIGEDRSRIGEAENAGIKSVPALVTPNGNVLHVNFGASLEDVKG' A
#
# COMPACT_ATOMS: atom_id res chain seq x y z
N MET A 1 -5.65 -17.18 8.15
CA MET A 1 -4.73 -16.13 8.60
C MET A 1 -4.84 -14.91 7.73
N SER A 2 -4.77 -13.75 8.34
CA SER A 2 -4.89 -12.50 7.59
C SER A 2 -3.61 -12.22 6.81
N LYS A 3 -3.77 -11.62 5.64
CA LYS A 3 -2.63 -11.19 4.85
C LYS A 3 -2.28 -9.75 5.19
N SER A 4 -1.03 -9.37 4.92
CA SER A 4 -0.66 -7.96 4.89
C SER A 4 -1.24 -7.34 3.62
N ILE A 5 -1.49 -6.04 3.65
CA ILE A 5 -2.02 -5.33 2.48
C ILE A 5 -1.01 -4.26 2.07
N PHE A 6 -0.63 -4.30 0.81
CA PHE A 6 0.30 -3.32 0.26
C PHE A 6 -0.48 -2.33 -0.61
N TYR A 7 -0.55 -1.08 -0.15
CA TYR A 7 -1.25 -0.02 -0.88
C TYR A 7 -0.28 0.79 -1.71
N HIS A 8 -0.63 1.03 -2.97
CA HIS A 8 0.18 1.88 -3.84
C HIS A 8 -0.73 2.60 -4.84
N ALA A 9 -0.12 3.48 -5.62
CA ALA A 9 -0.86 4.27 -6.62
C ALA A 9 -0.31 4.11 -8.02
N GLY A 10 0.53 3.10 -8.24
CA GLY A 10 1.07 2.80 -9.56
C GLY A 10 2.27 3.64 -9.97
N CYS A 11 2.85 4.43 -9.07
CA CYS A 11 4.02 5.23 -9.39
C CYS A 11 5.28 4.34 -9.46
N PRO A 12 6.37 4.80 -10.12
CA PRO A 12 7.58 3.99 -10.23
C PRO A 12 8.14 3.54 -8.88
N VAL A 13 8.11 4.42 -7.89
CA VAL A 13 8.56 4.09 -6.53
C VAL A 13 7.66 3.02 -5.92
N CYS A 14 6.37 3.13 -6.16
CA CYS A 14 5.39 2.15 -5.67
C CYS A 14 5.64 0.77 -6.28
N ILE A 15 5.91 0.72 -7.57
CA ILE A 15 6.14 -0.55 -8.27
C ILE A 15 7.41 -1.22 -7.77
N SER A 16 8.48 -0.44 -7.58
CA SER A 16 9.73 -0.98 -7.03
C SER A 16 9.52 -1.54 -5.63
N ALA A 17 8.80 -0.82 -4.79
CA ALA A 17 8.52 -1.27 -3.43
C ALA A 17 7.64 -2.52 -3.42
N GLU A 18 6.69 -2.61 -4.35
CA GLU A 18 5.84 -3.78 -4.48
C GLU A 18 6.68 -5.03 -4.74
N HIS A 19 7.62 -4.95 -5.67
CA HIS A 19 8.50 -6.08 -5.99
C HIS A 19 9.31 -6.52 -4.78
N GLU A 20 9.85 -5.56 -4.03
CA GLU A 20 10.65 -5.88 -2.85
C GLU A 20 9.81 -6.49 -1.74
N VAL A 21 8.61 -5.97 -1.51
CA VAL A 21 7.71 -6.49 -0.49
C VAL A 21 7.29 -7.91 -0.83
N ILE A 22 6.96 -8.17 -2.09
CA ILE A 22 6.57 -9.51 -2.53
C ILE A 22 7.72 -10.49 -2.37
N ASN A 23 8.94 -10.07 -2.71
CA ASN A 23 10.13 -10.93 -2.56
C ASN A 23 10.41 -11.24 -1.10
N LEU A 24 10.15 -10.27 -0.22
CA LEU A 24 10.46 -10.42 1.20
C LEU A 24 9.43 -11.25 1.94
N ILE A 25 8.16 -11.01 1.67
CA ILE A 25 7.05 -11.62 2.41
C ILE A 25 6.48 -12.86 1.70
N GLY A 26 6.44 -12.80 0.39
CA GLY A 26 5.80 -13.84 -0.43
C GLY A 26 4.48 -13.33 -1.00
N ALA A 27 4.24 -13.60 -2.28
CA ALA A 27 3.07 -13.10 -3.00
C ALA A 27 1.75 -13.60 -2.43
N ASP A 28 1.76 -14.79 -1.82
CA ASP A 28 0.56 -15.37 -1.22
C ASP A 28 0.29 -14.86 0.20
N GLN A 29 1.18 -14.07 0.76
CA GLN A 29 1.03 -13.49 2.10
C GLN A 29 0.72 -12.00 2.08
N VAL A 30 0.59 -11.41 0.91
CA VAL A 30 0.32 -9.98 0.78
C VAL A 30 -0.71 -9.74 -0.32
N GLU A 31 -1.67 -8.86 -0.02
CA GLU A 31 -2.64 -8.41 -1.01
C GLU A 31 -2.17 -7.05 -1.53
N VAL A 32 -2.07 -6.91 -2.85
CA VAL A 32 -1.62 -5.66 -3.47
C VAL A 32 -2.86 -4.87 -3.92
N VAL A 33 -2.96 -3.63 -3.46
CA VAL A 33 -4.10 -2.75 -3.76
C VAL A 33 -3.59 -1.48 -4.43
N ASN A 34 -4.02 -1.23 -5.66
CA ASN A 34 -3.68 -0.01 -6.38
C ASN A 34 -4.82 1.00 -6.21
N ILE A 35 -4.65 1.92 -5.24
CA ILE A 35 -5.69 2.91 -4.96
C ILE A 35 -5.74 4.03 -6.00
N GLY A 36 -4.74 4.10 -6.87
CA GLY A 36 -4.79 5.01 -8.02
C GLY A 36 -5.80 4.55 -9.07
N GLU A 37 -5.96 3.22 -9.21
CA GLU A 37 -6.95 2.64 -10.11
C GLU A 37 -8.26 2.34 -9.40
N ASP A 38 -8.19 1.80 -8.19
CA ASP A 38 -9.38 1.48 -7.40
C ASP A 38 -9.58 2.54 -6.33
N ARG A 39 -10.14 3.66 -6.76
CA ARG A 39 -10.30 4.82 -5.88
C ARG A 39 -11.30 4.58 -4.74
N SER A 40 -12.14 3.57 -4.88
CA SER A 40 -13.09 3.24 -3.82
C SER A 40 -12.38 2.73 -2.56
N ARG A 41 -11.13 2.30 -2.68
CA ARG A 41 -10.36 1.78 -1.56
C ARG A 41 -9.48 2.83 -0.88
N ILE A 42 -9.51 4.07 -1.34
CA ILE A 42 -8.75 5.15 -0.70
C ILE A 42 -9.22 5.37 0.73
N GLY A 43 -10.53 5.35 0.97
CA GLY A 43 -11.08 5.49 2.31
C GLY A 43 -10.63 4.38 3.25
N GLU A 44 -10.52 3.17 2.73
CA GLU A 44 -10.02 2.03 3.48
C GLU A 44 -8.56 2.27 3.91
N ALA A 45 -7.74 2.78 3.01
CA ALA A 45 -6.35 3.08 3.30
C ALA A 45 -6.23 4.18 4.37
N GLU A 46 -7.05 5.22 4.25
CA GLU A 46 -7.06 6.29 5.25
C GLU A 46 -7.44 5.78 6.63
N ASN A 47 -8.46 4.91 6.68
CA ASN A 47 -8.92 4.33 7.94
C ASN A 47 -7.85 3.43 8.57
N ALA A 48 -6.99 2.85 7.76
CA ALA A 48 -5.90 2.03 8.24
C ALA A 48 -4.74 2.86 8.81
N GLY A 49 -4.76 4.17 8.60
CA GLY A 49 -3.73 5.06 9.10
C GLY A 49 -2.65 5.41 8.09
N ILE A 50 -2.86 5.08 6.84
CA ILE A 50 -1.90 5.37 5.79
C ILE A 50 -1.97 6.85 5.42
N LYS A 51 -0.82 7.49 5.33
CA LYS A 51 -0.72 8.91 4.95
C LYS A 51 -0.08 9.11 3.58
N SER A 52 0.66 8.12 3.13
CA SER A 52 1.32 8.18 1.82
C SER A 52 1.47 6.77 1.30
N VAL A 53 1.73 6.65 0.02
CA VAL A 53 2.00 5.36 -0.63
C VAL A 53 3.39 5.39 -1.25
N PRO A 54 4.06 4.27 -1.37
CA PRO A 54 3.63 2.91 -1.00
C PRO A 54 3.66 2.67 0.51
N ALA A 55 2.75 1.85 0.98
CA ALA A 55 2.66 1.52 2.40
C ALA A 55 2.18 0.08 2.59
N LEU A 56 2.65 -0.54 3.65
CA LEU A 56 2.27 -1.91 3.99
C LEU A 56 1.53 -1.90 5.32
N VAL A 57 0.35 -2.52 5.33
CA VAL A 57 -0.42 -2.68 6.56
C VAL A 57 -0.37 -4.15 6.96
N THR A 58 0.14 -4.42 8.16
CA THR A 58 0.24 -5.79 8.66
C THR A 58 -1.10 -6.25 9.23
N PRO A 59 -1.30 -7.58 9.40
CA PRO A 59 -2.54 -8.07 10.00
C PRO A 59 -2.81 -7.53 11.39
N ASN A 60 -1.78 -7.10 12.11
CA ASN A 60 -1.93 -6.53 13.46
C ASN A 60 -2.30 -5.05 13.43
N GLY A 61 -2.43 -4.46 12.25
CA GLY A 61 -2.79 -3.06 12.11
C GLY A 61 -1.61 -2.10 12.11
N ASN A 62 -0.39 -2.60 12.06
CA ASN A 62 0.79 -1.75 11.96
C ASN A 62 0.95 -1.25 10.53
N VAL A 63 1.37 0.00 10.39
CA VAL A 63 1.57 0.63 9.09
C VAL A 63 3.05 0.93 8.89
N LEU A 64 3.58 0.45 7.77
CA LEU A 64 4.95 0.72 7.37
C LEU A 64 4.93 1.53 6.07
N HIS A 65 5.44 2.75 6.13
CA HIS A 65 5.58 3.56 4.92
C HIS A 65 6.90 3.19 4.25
N VAL A 66 6.79 2.54 3.09
CA VAL A 66 7.95 2.01 2.38
C VAL A 66 8.35 3.02 1.32
N ASN A 67 9.25 3.93 1.66
CA ASN A 67 9.64 5.00 0.74
C ASN A 67 8.50 6.02 0.58
N PHE A 68 8.66 6.98 -0.31
CA PHE A 68 7.63 8.00 -0.55
C PHE A 68 7.39 8.15 -2.05
N GLY A 69 6.20 7.77 -2.48
CA GLY A 69 5.78 7.96 -3.87
C GLY A 69 4.81 9.13 -4.01
N ALA A 70 3.75 9.15 -3.18
CA ALA A 70 2.75 10.21 -3.20
C ALA A 70 1.99 10.21 -1.88
N SER A 71 1.54 11.37 -1.43
CA SER A 71 0.66 11.44 -0.27
C SER A 71 -0.75 10.99 -0.67
N LEU A 72 -1.57 10.59 0.32
CA LEU A 72 -2.96 10.25 0.02
C LEU A 72 -3.73 11.45 -0.53
N GLU A 73 -3.38 12.64 -0.08
CA GLU A 73 -3.98 13.86 -0.63
C GLU A 73 -3.72 13.98 -2.12
N ASP A 74 -2.50 13.66 -2.56
CA ASP A 74 -2.14 13.68 -3.98
C ASP A 74 -2.91 12.62 -4.76
N VAL A 75 -3.09 11.44 -4.18
CA VAL A 75 -3.83 10.35 -4.84
C VAL A 75 -5.30 10.70 -4.99
N LYS A 76 -5.88 11.32 -3.96
CA LYS A 76 -7.27 11.75 -3.99
C LYS A 76 -7.52 12.84 -5.03
N GLY A 77 -6.58 13.76 -5.10
CA GLY A 77 -6.66 14.91 -5.97
C GLY A 77 -6.46 14.59 -7.41
#